data_bda1297903ea17c9b8f3ce28fbcaf088
#
_entry.id   bda1297903ea17c9b8f3ce28fbcaf088
#
_cell.length_a   1.000
_cell.length_b   1.000
_cell.length_c   1.000
_cell.angle_alpha   90.00
_cell.angle_beta   90.00
_cell.angle_gamma   90.00
#
_symmetry.space_group_name_H-M   'P 1'
#
loop_
_entity.id
_entity.type
_entity.pdbx_description
1 polymer ?
#
loop_
_entity_poly.entity_id
_entity_poly.type
_entity_poly.pdbx_seq_one_letter_code
_entity_poly.pdbx_strand_id
1 'polypeptide(L)'
;GGAYGLGSNIRGNITRHAEFNFYCDPEAARVVLNSPSLSSKIKVVGLDVTQHPSCELDGEFVNIVRQNLSIRKSPSAELILSLLDFKLSHNNVFYLHDVLAVLLHEKPSYFSFRRGNIEIKLGGKLRGNSEFIDDGMSGNVQLATAVKNNELANFLYSRIA
;
A
#
# COMPACT_ATOMS: atom_id res chain seq x y z
N GLY A 1 2.25 -4.98 -1.20
CA GLY A 1 3.24 -5.14 -2.28
C GLY A 1 2.64 -5.42 -3.63
N GLY A 2 3.47 -5.33 -4.68
CA GLY A 2 3.09 -5.57 -6.06
C GLY A 2 2.45 -4.37 -6.76
N ALA A 3 2.37 -4.49 -8.09
CA ALA A 3 1.70 -3.55 -8.99
C ALA A 3 1.00 -4.34 -10.08
N TYR A 4 -0.30 -4.26 -10.14
CA TYR A 4 -1.15 -5.18 -10.90
C TYR A 4 -1.79 -4.56 -12.12
N GLY A 5 -1.78 -3.22 -12.22
CA GLY A 5 -2.38 -2.47 -13.34
C GLY A 5 -3.91 -2.54 -13.37
N LEU A 6 -4.54 -2.79 -12.24
CA LEU A 6 -6.00 -2.93 -12.13
C LEU A 6 -6.67 -1.55 -12.05
N GLY A 7 -7.19 -1.10 -13.17
CA GLY A 7 -7.98 0.15 -13.22
C GLY A 7 -7.16 1.44 -13.13
N SER A 8 -5.84 1.34 -13.19
CA SER A 8 -4.93 2.48 -13.15
C SER A 8 -3.77 2.30 -14.13
N ASN A 9 -3.11 3.39 -14.50
CA ASN A 9 -1.85 3.36 -15.24
C ASN A 9 -0.64 3.17 -14.31
N ILE A 10 -0.87 2.82 -13.06
CA ILE A 10 0.18 2.62 -12.06
C ILE A 10 0.96 1.38 -12.42
N ARG A 11 2.25 1.54 -12.50
CA ARG A 11 3.24 0.52 -12.83
C ARG A 11 4.16 0.33 -11.64
N GLY A 12 5.17 -0.52 -11.79
CA GLY A 12 6.19 -0.70 -10.75
C GLY A 12 6.92 0.61 -10.41
N ASN A 13 7.48 0.65 -9.24
CA ASN A 13 8.22 1.81 -8.70
C ASN A 13 9.74 1.60 -8.64
N ILE A 14 10.24 0.39 -8.90
CA ILE A 14 11.68 0.09 -9.03
C ILE A 14 12.05 -0.20 -10.50
N THR A 15 11.20 -0.92 -11.21
CA THR A 15 11.23 -1.05 -12.66
C THR A 15 9.85 -0.70 -13.21
N ARG A 16 9.74 -0.57 -14.53
CA ARG A 16 8.42 -0.37 -15.16
C ARG A 16 7.41 -1.47 -14.80
N HIS A 17 7.88 -2.66 -14.42
CA HIS A 17 7.06 -3.86 -14.27
C HIS A 17 6.96 -4.35 -12.83
N ALA A 18 7.82 -3.88 -11.91
CA ALA A 18 7.94 -4.43 -10.58
C ALA A 18 7.88 -3.38 -9.47
N GLU A 19 7.16 -3.72 -8.43
CA GLU A 19 7.19 -3.02 -7.15
C GLU A 19 8.46 -3.44 -6.38
N PHE A 20 8.96 -2.52 -5.55
CA PHE A 20 10.26 -2.65 -4.90
C PHE A 20 10.41 -3.91 -4.05
N ASN A 21 9.46 -4.22 -3.18
CA ASN A 21 9.56 -5.39 -2.29
C ASN A 21 9.52 -6.69 -3.07
N PHE A 22 8.64 -6.80 -4.05
CA PHE A 22 8.54 -7.98 -4.91
C PHE A 22 9.73 -8.11 -5.86
N TYR A 23 10.37 -7.00 -6.24
CA TYR A 23 11.61 -7.03 -7.02
C TYR A 23 12.80 -7.51 -6.19
N CYS A 24 12.90 -7.08 -4.94
CA CYS A 24 14.01 -7.44 -4.05
C CYS A 24 14.05 -8.94 -3.77
N ASP A 25 12.89 -9.54 -3.43
CA ASP A 25 12.81 -10.97 -3.14
C ASP A 25 11.50 -11.59 -3.70
N PRO A 26 11.44 -11.80 -5.03
CA PRO A 26 10.28 -12.41 -5.66
C PRO A 26 10.09 -13.88 -5.28
N GLU A 27 11.16 -14.55 -4.91
CA GLU A 27 11.14 -15.95 -4.47
C GLU A 27 10.39 -16.06 -3.15
N ALA A 28 10.72 -15.24 -2.14
CA ALA A 28 10.01 -15.21 -0.87
C ALA A 28 8.55 -14.78 -1.03
N ALA A 29 8.29 -13.75 -1.83
CA ALA A 29 6.93 -13.30 -2.12
C ALA A 29 6.09 -14.43 -2.74
N ARG A 30 6.64 -15.17 -3.69
CA ARG A 30 5.98 -16.33 -4.30
C ARG A 30 5.68 -17.44 -3.29
N VAL A 31 6.63 -17.75 -2.40
CA VAL A 31 6.45 -18.76 -1.34
C VAL A 31 5.28 -18.38 -0.43
N VAL A 32 5.23 -17.13 0.02
CA VAL A 32 4.15 -16.65 0.89
C VAL A 32 2.80 -16.71 0.19
N LEU A 33 2.70 -16.16 -1.03
CA LEU A 33 1.44 -16.07 -1.77
C LEU A 33 0.85 -17.44 -2.17
N ASN A 34 1.71 -18.44 -2.32
CA ASN A 34 1.30 -19.81 -2.67
C ASN A 34 1.25 -20.77 -1.47
N SER A 35 1.45 -20.26 -0.25
CA SER A 35 1.45 -21.12 0.94
C SER A 35 0.05 -21.67 1.23
N PRO A 36 -0.16 -23.00 1.26
CA PRO A 36 -1.46 -23.59 1.56
C PRO A 36 -1.99 -23.23 2.94
N SER A 37 -1.10 -23.05 3.92
CA SER A 37 -1.47 -22.67 5.29
C SER A 37 -1.98 -21.23 5.42
N LEU A 38 -1.66 -20.37 4.45
CA LEU A 38 -2.08 -19.00 4.37
C LEU A 38 -3.21 -18.77 3.35
N SER A 39 -3.59 -19.81 2.60
CA SER A 39 -4.66 -19.73 1.61
C SER A 39 -5.91 -19.07 2.20
N SER A 40 -6.51 -18.17 1.43
CA SER A 40 -7.65 -17.32 1.79
C SER A 40 -7.47 -16.34 2.96
N LYS A 41 -6.34 -16.37 3.66
CA LYS A 41 -6.04 -15.44 4.76
C LYS A 41 -5.23 -14.23 4.28
N ILE A 42 -4.58 -14.34 3.12
CA ILE A 42 -3.72 -13.29 2.59
C ILE A 42 -4.59 -12.17 2.01
N LYS A 43 -4.35 -10.97 2.51
CA LYS A 43 -4.87 -9.73 1.92
C LYS A 43 -3.70 -8.93 1.39
N VAL A 44 -3.82 -8.44 0.17
CA VAL A 44 -2.76 -7.69 -0.51
C VAL A 44 -3.27 -6.30 -0.85
N VAL A 45 -2.45 -5.30 -0.58
CA VAL A 45 -2.63 -3.94 -1.11
C VAL A 45 -1.40 -3.57 -1.92
N GLY A 46 -1.60 -3.33 -3.21
CA GLY A 46 -0.54 -2.99 -4.16
C GLY A 46 -0.46 -1.50 -4.44
N LEU A 47 0.49 -1.12 -5.31
CA LEU A 47 0.67 0.27 -5.74
C LEU A 47 -0.59 0.82 -6.41
N ASP A 48 -1.40 -0.02 -7.04
CA ASP A 48 -2.67 0.36 -7.68
C ASP A 48 -3.63 1.09 -6.72
N VAL A 49 -3.57 0.76 -5.43
CA VAL A 49 -4.33 1.43 -4.38
C VAL A 49 -3.49 2.48 -3.67
N THR A 50 -2.26 2.15 -3.29
CA THR A 50 -1.46 3.03 -2.43
C THR A 50 -0.95 4.28 -3.14
N GLN A 51 -0.83 4.26 -4.47
CA GLN A 51 -0.48 5.42 -5.30
C GLN A 51 -1.69 6.00 -6.06
N HIS A 52 -2.89 5.55 -5.72
CA HIS A 52 -4.09 6.16 -6.29
C HIS A 52 -4.22 7.62 -5.79
N PRO A 53 -4.69 8.56 -6.63
CA PRO A 53 -4.85 9.96 -6.21
C PRO A 53 -5.68 10.15 -4.94
N SER A 54 -6.64 9.28 -4.66
CA SER A 54 -7.42 9.31 -3.41
C SER A 54 -6.61 8.95 -2.14
N CYS A 55 -5.41 8.42 -2.28
CA CYS A 55 -4.48 8.10 -1.20
C CYS A 55 -3.30 9.07 -1.13
N GLU A 56 -3.30 10.07 -2.00
CA GLU A 56 -2.32 11.15 -1.96
C GLU A 56 -2.60 12.06 -0.78
N LEU A 57 -1.56 12.32 0.01
CA LEU A 57 -1.63 13.27 1.10
C LEU A 57 -1.09 14.61 0.60
N ASP A 58 -1.96 15.58 0.56
CA ASP A 58 -1.64 16.92 0.11
C ASP A 58 -1.06 17.81 1.23
N GLY A 59 -0.72 19.03 0.89
CA GLY A 59 -0.17 20.00 1.84
C GLY A 59 -1.15 20.39 2.95
N GLU A 60 -2.45 20.34 2.70
CA GLU A 60 -3.47 20.63 3.71
C GLU A 60 -3.49 19.54 4.79
N PHE A 61 -3.53 18.27 4.37
CA PHE A 61 -3.42 17.15 5.28
C PHE A 61 -2.15 17.22 6.13
N VAL A 62 -1.00 17.48 5.51
CA VAL A 62 0.28 17.58 6.22
C VAL A 62 0.25 18.72 7.25
N ASN A 63 -0.34 19.86 6.93
CA ASN A 63 -0.46 20.98 7.85
C ASN A 63 -1.34 20.64 9.07
N ILE A 64 -2.45 19.93 8.87
CA ILE A 64 -3.31 19.46 9.96
C ILE A 64 -2.57 18.48 10.87
N VAL A 65 -1.86 17.51 10.27
CA VAL A 65 -1.03 16.56 11.04
C VAL A 65 0.04 17.30 11.84
N ARG A 66 0.71 18.26 11.23
CA ARG A 66 1.74 19.07 11.89
C ARG A 66 1.18 19.85 13.07
N GLN A 67 0.04 20.52 12.92
CA GLN A 67 -0.62 21.24 14.00
C GLN A 67 -0.97 20.32 15.17
N ASN A 68 -1.58 19.17 14.91
CA ASN A 68 -1.96 18.21 15.93
C ASN A 68 -0.76 17.61 16.67
N LEU A 69 0.28 17.24 15.95
CA LEU A 69 1.49 16.65 16.55
C LEU A 69 2.32 17.66 17.34
N SER A 70 2.37 18.94 16.92
CA SER A 70 3.11 19.97 17.65
C SER A 70 2.54 20.25 19.06
N ILE A 71 1.27 19.98 19.27
CA ILE A 71 0.62 20.12 20.58
C ILE A 71 1.00 18.98 21.52
N ARG A 72 1.27 17.79 20.99
CA ARG A 72 1.46 16.56 21.79
C ARG A 72 2.80 16.45 22.52
N LYS A 73 3.83 17.14 22.07
CA LYS A 73 5.18 17.18 22.68
C LYS A 73 5.69 15.80 23.14
N SER A 74 5.57 14.79 22.26
CA SER A 74 6.07 13.44 22.54
C SER A 74 7.24 13.10 21.62
N PRO A 75 8.18 12.21 22.00
CA PRO A 75 9.28 11.80 21.13
C PRO A 75 8.80 11.23 19.78
N SER A 76 7.68 10.52 19.78
CA SER A 76 7.08 9.99 18.55
C SER A 76 6.52 11.10 17.67
N ALA A 77 5.90 12.14 18.25
CA ALA A 77 5.42 13.29 17.49
C ALA A 77 6.58 14.06 16.84
N GLU A 78 7.67 14.28 17.58
CA GLU A 78 8.88 14.94 17.07
C GLU A 78 9.51 14.14 15.92
N LEU A 79 9.60 12.81 16.06
CA LEU A 79 10.10 11.94 14.99
C LEU A 79 9.22 12.03 13.73
N ILE A 80 7.89 11.93 13.88
CA ILE A 80 6.96 12.01 12.74
C ILE A 80 7.10 13.37 12.05
N LEU A 81 7.16 14.47 12.81
CA LEU A 81 7.34 15.81 12.23
C LEU A 81 8.65 15.91 11.44
N SER A 82 9.75 15.39 11.99
CA SER A 82 11.05 15.39 11.31
C SER A 82 11.02 14.58 10.00
N LEU A 83 10.33 13.44 10.01
CA LEU A 83 10.15 12.61 8.81
C LEU A 83 9.27 13.29 7.76
N LEU A 84 8.21 13.98 8.18
CA LEU A 84 7.36 14.76 7.28
C LEU A 84 8.15 15.90 6.65
N ASP A 85 8.93 16.66 7.41
CA ASP A 85 9.76 17.75 6.91
C ASP A 85 10.81 17.26 5.92
N PHE A 86 11.49 16.15 6.24
CA PHE A 86 12.42 15.51 5.33
C PHE A 86 11.76 15.09 4.01
N LYS A 87 10.59 14.47 4.10
CA LYS A 87 9.88 13.98 2.90
C LYS A 87 9.40 15.11 2.02
N LEU A 88 8.83 16.17 2.61
CA LEU A 88 8.34 17.34 1.88
C LEU A 88 9.46 18.15 1.22
N SER A 89 10.65 18.16 1.80
CA SER A 89 11.81 18.83 1.18
C SER A 89 12.29 18.12 -0.10
N HIS A 90 11.90 16.86 -0.34
CA HIS A 90 12.33 16.06 -1.47
C HIS A 90 11.21 15.74 -2.48
N ASN A 91 9.96 15.71 -2.05
CA ASN A 91 8.82 15.38 -2.90
C ASN A 91 7.57 16.16 -2.49
N ASN A 92 6.82 16.66 -3.46
CA ASN A 92 5.54 17.34 -3.23
C ASN A 92 4.36 16.36 -3.02
N VAL A 93 4.56 15.08 -3.31
CA VAL A 93 3.54 14.02 -3.23
C VAL A 93 3.95 13.01 -2.18
N PHE A 94 3.00 12.66 -1.33
CA PHE A 94 3.23 11.80 -0.18
C PHE A 94 2.24 10.63 -0.17
N TYR A 95 2.76 9.41 -0.27
CA TYR A 95 1.97 8.18 -0.14
C TYR A 95 2.41 7.39 1.09
N LEU A 96 1.45 6.94 1.89
CA LEU A 96 1.69 6.11 3.09
C LEU A 96 1.38 4.64 2.78
N HIS A 97 2.27 3.99 2.00
CA HIS A 97 2.08 2.61 1.55
C HIS A 97 1.80 1.65 2.70
N ASP A 98 2.65 1.64 3.74
CA ASP A 98 2.58 0.70 4.85
C ASP A 98 1.40 0.99 5.78
N VAL A 99 1.02 2.25 5.92
CA VAL A 99 -0.17 2.64 6.70
C VAL A 99 -1.44 2.09 6.10
N LEU A 100 -1.54 2.02 4.76
CA LEU A 100 -2.67 1.38 4.08
C LEU A 100 -2.74 -0.13 4.34
N ALA A 101 -1.61 -0.80 4.53
CA ALA A 101 -1.59 -2.21 4.92
C ALA A 101 -2.11 -2.40 6.36
N VAL A 102 -1.76 -1.50 7.28
CA VAL A 102 -2.32 -1.49 8.64
C VAL A 102 -3.82 -1.19 8.63
N LEU A 103 -4.24 -0.18 7.87
CA LEU A 103 -5.66 0.15 7.69
C LEU A 103 -6.46 -1.03 7.11
N LEU A 104 -5.91 -1.73 6.13
CA LEU A 104 -6.51 -2.92 5.55
C LEU A 104 -6.73 -4.03 6.60
N HIS A 105 -5.81 -4.17 7.55
CA HIS A 105 -5.93 -5.14 8.64
C HIS A 105 -7.01 -4.72 9.65
N GLU A 106 -6.99 -3.46 10.10
CA GLU A 106 -7.92 -2.96 11.13
C GLU A 106 -9.34 -2.71 10.60
N LYS A 107 -9.47 -2.24 9.38
CA LYS A 107 -10.71 -1.78 8.76
C LYS A 107 -10.88 -2.34 7.34
N PRO A 108 -10.97 -3.66 7.16
CA PRO A 108 -11.10 -4.26 5.83
C PRO A 108 -12.36 -3.80 5.08
N SER A 109 -13.41 -3.38 5.78
CA SER A 109 -14.63 -2.84 5.18
C SER A 109 -14.43 -1.50 4.45
N TYR A 110 -13.30 -0.84 4.62
CA TYR A 110 -12.92 0.37 3.90
C TYR A 110 -12.39 0.07 2.50
N PHE A 111 -12.12 -1.19 2.19
CA PHE A 111 -11.56 -1.60 0.91
C PHE A 111 -12.56 -2.39 0.07
N SER A 112 -12.39 -2.29 -1.23
CA SER A 112 -12.96 -3.21 -2.20
C SER A 112 -11.94 -4.27 -2.54
N PHE A 113 -12.40 -5.50 -2.78
CA PHE A 113 -11.51 -6.63 -3.06
C PHE A 113 -11.92 -7.38 -4.30
N ARG A 114 -10.92 -7.94 -4.97
CA ARG A 114 -11.07 -9.07 -5.90
C ARG A 114 -10.36 -10.28 -5.32
N ARG A 115 -10.89 -11.45 -5.57
CA ARG A 115 -10.28 -12.70 -5.13
C ARG A 115 -9.66 -13.43 -6.31
N GLY A 116 -8.46 -13.95 -6.11
CA GLY A 116 -7.73 -14.61 -7.17
C GLY A 116 -6.39 -15.13 -6.70
N ASN A 117 -5.50 -15.34 -7.65
CA ASN A 117 -4.12 -15.76 -7.42
C ASN A 117 -3.16 -14.69 -7.91
N ILE A 118 -1.95 -14.66 -7.36
CA ILE A 118 -0.89 -13.77 -7.81
C ILE A 118 0.29 -14.59 -8.28
N GLU A 119 0.68 -14.40 -9.53
CA GLU A 119 1.91 -14.93 -10.08
C GLU A 119 3.02 -13.87 -10.01
N ILE A 120 4.23 -14.32 -9.66
CA ILE A 120 5.42 -13.47 -9.62
C ILE A 120 6.49 -14.03 -10.56
N LYS A 121 7.01 -13.17 -11.41
CA LYS A 121 8.11 -13.52 -12.32
C LYS A 121 9.44 -13.43 -11.56
N LEU A 122 10.20 -14.53 -11.51
CA LEU A 122 11.40 -14.65 -10.67
C LEU A 122 12.67 -14.09 -11.31
N GLY A 123 12.69 -13.92 -12.61
CA GLY A 123 13.93 -13.54 -13.29
C GLY A 123 13.74 -12.81 -14.62
N GLY A 124 14.87 -12.54 -15.28
CA GLY A 124 14.90 -11.83 -16.55
C GLY A 124 14.44 -10.38 -16.44
N LYS A 125 14.01 -9.81 -17.56
CA LYS A 125 13.54 -8.41 -17.64
C LYS A 125 12.28 -8.14 -16.83
N LEU A 126 11.56 -9.19 -16.44
CA LEU A 126 10.30 -9.11 -15.69
C LEU A 126 10.45 -9.53 -14.22
N ARG A 127 11.68 -9.68 -13.71
CA ARG A 127 11.89 -10.00 -12.28
C ARG A 127 11.02 -9.11 -11.39
N GLY A 128 10.28 -9.73 -10.46
CA GLY A 128 9.41 -9.03 -9.52
C GLY A 128 8.08 -8.53 -10.10
N ASN A 129 7.85 -8.71 -11.41
CA ASN A 129 6.52 -8.43 -11.99
C ASN A 129 5.48 -9.32 -11.34
N SER A 130 4.40 -8.72 -10.87
CA SER A 130 3.26 -9.40 -10.28
C SER A 130 2.05 -9.30 -11.21
N GLU A 131 1.41 -10.42 -11.41
CA GLU A 131 0.23 -10.55 -12.26
C GLU A 131 -0.92 -11.12 -11.44
N PHE A 132 -2.06 -10.42 -11.42
CA PHE A 132 -3.25 -10.89 -10.74
C PHE A 132 -4.13 -11.69 -11.71
N ILE A 133 -4.43 -12.92 -11.32
CA ILE A 133 -5.30 -13.83 -12.04
C ILE A 133 -6.60 -13.93 -11.24
N ASP A 134 -7.68 -13.37 -11.78
CA ASP A 134 -8.99 -13.45 -11.15
C ASP A 134 -9.50 -14.90 -11.24
N ASP A 135 -9.67 -15.52 -10.10
CA ASP A 135 -10.14 -16.92 -9.99
C ASP A 135 -11.41 -16.98 -9.10
N GLY A 136 -12.04 -15.87 -8.92
CA GLY A 136 -13.27 -15.74 -8.16
C GLY A 136 -13.15 -16.35 -6.75
N MET A 137 -14.06 -17.29 -6.42
CA MET A 137 -14.12 -17.90 -5.08
C MET A 137 -12.93 -18.81 -4.74
N SER A 138 -12.23 -19.33 -5.73
CA SER A 138 -11.16 -20.33 -5.58
C SER A 138 -9.78 -19.72 -5.30
N GLY A 139 -9.62 -18.41 -5.49
CA GLY A 139 -8.34 -17.75 -5.34
C GLY A 139 -7.78 -17.76 -3.91
N ASN A 140 -6.46 -17.80 -3.81
CA ASN A 140 -5.73 -17.85 -2.53
C ASN A 140 -5.61 -16.51 -1.83
N VAL A 141 -5.76 -15.40 -2.56
CA VAL A 141 -5.55 -14.05 -2.03
C VAL A 141 -6.76 -13.16 -2.25
N GLN A 142 -6.92 -12.16 -1.39
CA GLN A 142 -7.82 -11.05 -1.56
C GLN A 142 -6.99 -9.81 -1.90
N LEU A 143 -7.05 -9.36 -3.16
CA LEU A 143 -6.37 -8.16 -3.61
C LEU A 143 -7.29 -6.95 -3.45
N ALA A 144 -6.82 -5.97 -2.67
CA ALA A 144 -7.50 -4.69 -2.57
C ALA A 144 -7.42 -3.95 -3.91
N THR A 145 -8.55 -3.46 -4.40
CA THR A 145 -8.67 -2.76 -5.68
C THR A 145 -9.02 -1.28 -5.53
N ALA A 146 -9.54 -0.91 -4.38
CA ALA A 146 -9.82 0.49 -4.03
C ALA A 146 -9.91 0.63 -2.51
N VAL A 147 -9.67 1.84 -2.01
CA VAL A 147 -10.03 2.29 -0.68
C VAL A 147 -11.12 3.35 -0.78
N LYS A 148 -12.07 3.38 0.14
CA LYS A 148 -13.13 4.37 0.17
C LYS A 148 -12.54 5.76 0.38
N ASN A 149 -13.06 6.73 -0.36
CA ASN A 149 -12.58 8.12 -0.30
C ASN A 149 -12.56 8.65 1.14
N ASN A 150 -11.48 9.36 1.47
CA ASN A 150 -11.24 10.02 2.77
C ASN A 150 -11.05 9.08 3.98
N GLU A 151 -11.18 7.76 3.84
CA GLU A 151 -11.04 6.85 4.99
C GLU A 151 -9.59 6.78 5.49
N LEU A 152 -8.60 6.90 4.60
CA LEU A 152 -7.19 7.00 5.01
C LEU A 152 -6.95 8.24 5.87
N ALA A 153 -7.40 9.42 5.42
CA ALA A 153 -7.24 10.66 6.15
C ALA A 153 -7.96 10.60 7.51
N ASN A 154 -9.21 10.12 7.53
CA ASN A 154 -10.00 9.96 8.76
C ASN A 154 -9.34 8.99 9.74
N PHE A 155 -8.80 7.87 9.24
CA PHE A 155 -8.06 6.91 10.08
C PHE A 155 -6.84 7.58 10.71
N LEU A 156 -6.04 8.28 9.93
CA LEU A 156 -4.84 8.97 10.41
C LEU A 156 -5.20 10.05 11.44
N TYR A 157 -6.22 10.88 11.16
CA TYR A 157 -6.70 11.87 12.13
C TYR A 157 -7.11 11.21 13.45
N SER A 158 -7.85 10.10 13.41
CA SER A 158 -8.26 9.39 14.63
C SER A 158 -7.10 8.83 15.46
N ARG A 159 -5.93 8.63 14.87
CA ARG A 159 -4.73 8.11 15.55
C ARG A 159 -3.77 9.22 16.01
N ILE A 160 -3.89 10.39 15.42
CA ILE A 160 -3.05 11.56 15.70
C ILE A 160 -3.77 12.55 16.63
N ALA A 161 -5.12 12.56 16.61
CA ALA A 161 -5.98 13.43 17.45
C ALA A 161 -6.01 13.08 18.97
#